data_2d58fce62d69f9347fc4a632135edc95
#
_entry.id   2d58fce62d69f9347fc4a632135edc95
#
_cell.length_a   1.000
_cell.length_b   1.000
_cell.length_c   1.000
_cell.angle_alpha   90.00
_cell.angle_beta   90.00
_cell.angle_gamma   90.00
#
_symmetry.space_group_name_H-M   'P 1'
#
loop_
_entity.id
_entity.type
_entity.pdbx_description
1 polymer ?
#
loop_
_entity_poly.entity_id
_entity_poly.type
_entity_poly.pdbx_seq_one_letter_code
_entity_poly.pdbx_strand_id
1 'polypeptide(L)'
;MTGRVGGKVAFITGAARGQGRSHAVRLAQEGADIIAVDICQPFADSPAPPATPEDLAETADLVKALDRRIVTAEVDVRDYDALKSAVDSGVEQLGGLDIIVANAGIGTVGTRLDRMKEGIWQEMIDVNPSGVWKSVKAGVPHLLAGGRGGSIILTSSVAGLKTYPHTGHYVAAKHGVVGLMRTFAVELGAQSIRVNSVHPTHVNTPLLHNEKTYRMFRPDLENPRPDDMAPVCQTFHMLPIPWVTAEDISNAVLFLASDEARYITGVALPVDAGSCLK
;
A
#
# COMPACT_ATOMS: atom_id res chain seq x y z
N MET A 1 -22.88 -14.62 -9.81
CA MET A 1 -23.11 -13.37 -9.04
C MET A 1 -21.98 -12.42 -9.40
N THR A 2 -22.28 -11.18 -9.73
CA THR A 2 -21.24 -10.16 -9.89
C THR A 2 -20.60 -9.92 -8.53
N GLY A 3 -19.27 -10.02 -8.43
CA GLY A 3 -18.54 -9.76 -7.17
C GLY A 3 -18.72 -8.33 -6.64
N ARG A 4 -18.24 -8.04 -5.43
CA ARG A 4 -18.41 -6.76 -4.69
C ARG A 4 -17.87 -5.54 -5.43
N VAL A 5 -16.94 -5.74 -6.38
CA VAL A 5 -16.34 -4.71 -7.26
C VAL A 5 -16.43 -5.14 -8.73
N GLY A 6 -17.47 -5.92 -9.08
CA GLY A 6 -17.68 -6.44 -10.43
C GLY A 6 -17.77 -5.33 -11.48
N GLY A 7 -16.95 -5.43 -12.56
CA GLY A 7 -16.89 -4.47 -13.64
C GLY A 7 -16.17 -3.16 -13.32
N LYS A 8 -15.57 -3.02 -12.13
CA LYS A 8 -14.72 -1.88 -11.76
C LYS A 8 -13.29 -2.10 -12.24
N VAL A 9 -12.54 -1.01 -12.41
CA VAL A 9 -11.10 -1.01 -12.72
C VAL A 9 -10.35 -0.42 -11.53
N ALA A 10 -9.33 -1.15 -11.04
CA ALA A 10 -8.51 -0.74 -9.91
C ALA A 10 -7.06 -0.49 -10.32
N PHE A 11 -6.54 0.69 -10.02
CA PHE A 11 -5.13 1.04 -10.13
C PHE A 11 -4.41 0.79 -8.80
N ILE A 12 -3.34 0.01 -8.83
CA ILE A 12 -2.60 -0.43 -7.63
C ILE A 12 -1.10 -0.18 -7.83
N THR A 13 -0.46 0.51 -6.88
CA THR A 13 0.99 0.72 -6.86
C THR A 13 1.68 -0.22 -5.87
N GLY A 14 2.94 -0.62 -6.17
CA GLY A 14 3.65 -1.64 -5.39
C GLY A 14 3.03 -3.03 -5.55
N ALA A 15 2.62 -3.37 -6.76
CA ALA A 15 1.75 -4.51 -7.06
C ALA A 15 2.48 -5.81 -7.34
N ALA A 16 3.82 -5.79 -7.45
CA ALA A 16 4.59 -6.98 -7.82
C ALA A 16 4.53 -8.08 -6.76
N ARG A 17 4.39 -7.73 -5.47
CA ARG A 17 4.39 -8.70 -4.37
C ARG A 17 3.71 -8.17 -3.10
N GLY A 18 3.71 -8.99 -2.03
CA GLY A 18 3.24 -8.60 -0.71
C GLY A 18 1.80 -8.10 -0.70
N GLN A 19 1.56 -6.96 -0.05
CA GLN A 19 0.21 -6.40 0.06
C GLN A 19 -0.36 -6.02 -1.32
N GLY A 20 0.44 -5.37 -2.19
CA GLY A 20 -0.04 -4.93 -3.50
C GLY A 20 -0.50 -6.09 -4.40
N ARG A 21 0.25 -7.18 -4.47
CA ARG A 21 -0.17 -8.44 -5.15
C ARG A 21 -1.47 -8.97 -4.52
N SER A 22 -1.53 -9.04 -3.20
CA SER A 22 -2.71 -9.50 -2.48
C SER A 22 -3.95 -8.64 -2.77
N HIS A 23 -3.79 -7.30 -2.86
CA HIS A 23 -4.88 -6.40 -3.24
C HIS A 23 -5.34 -6.66 -4.67
N ALA A 24 -4.40 -6.82 -5.63
CA ALA A 24 -4.73 -7.12 -7.02
C ALA A 24 -5.54 -8.41 -7.15
N VAL A 25 -5.07 -9.49 -6.53
CA VAL A 25 -5.75 -10.79 -6.55
C VAL A 25 -7.10 -10.71 -5.85
N ARG A 26 -7.19 -10.06 -4.67
CA ARG A 26 -8.43 -9.99 -3.89
C ARG A 26 -9.53 -9.16 -4.60
N LEU A 27 -9.14 -8.05 -5.23
CA LEU A 27 -10.08 -7.25 -6.03
C LEU A 27 -10.49 -7.97 -7.32
N ALA A 28 -9.57 -8.70 -7.95
CA ALA A 28 -9.86 -9.52 -9.13
C ALA A 28 -10.83 -10.68 -8.82
N GLN A 29 -10.69 -11.36 -7.68
CA GLN A 29 -11.64 -12.37 -7.19
C GLN A 29 -13.07 -11.84 -7.08
N GLU A 30 -13.22 -10.54 -6.83
CA GLU A 30 -14.50 -9.86 -6.71
C GLU A 30 -14.89 -9.09 -7.98
N GLY A 31 -14.23 -9.41 -9.10
CA GLY A 31 -14.63 -9.00 -10.44
C GLY A 31 -14.03 -7.70 -10.98
N ALA A 32 -13.02 -7.14 -10.33
CA ALA A 32 -12.30 -5.97 -10.85
C ALA A 32 -11.27 -6.37 -11.91
N ASP A 33 -11.06 -5.51 -12.91
CA ASP A 33 -9.88 -5.50 -13.75
C ASP A 33 -8.79 -4.61 -13.12
N ILE A 34 -7.50 -4.86 -13.40
CA ILE A 34 -6.37 -4.32 -12.65
C ILE A 34 -5.40 -3.53 -13.53
N ILE A 35 -5.02 -2.34 -13.08
CA ILE A 35 -3.82 -1.61 -13.54
C ILE A 35 -2.80 -1.75 -12.43
N ALA A 36 -1.70 -2.46 -12.67
CA ALA A 36 -0.69 -2.81 -11.67
C ALA A 36 0.67 -2.20 -12.02
N VAL A 37 1.23 -1.40 -11.12
CA VAL A 37 2.58 -0.86 -11.31
C VAL A 37 3.49 -1.19 -10.14
N ASP A 38 4.76 -1.40 -10.44
CA ASP A 38 5.82 -1.59 -9.43
C ASP A 38 7.13 -1.06 -10.03
N ILE A 39 8.08 -0.68 -9.17
CA ILE A 39 9.40 -0.23 -9.64
C ILE A 39 10.26 -1.39 -10.12
N CYS A 40 10.07 -2.59 -9.59
CA CYS A 40 10.87 -3.80 -9.86
C CYS A 40 12.39 -3.61 -9.74
N GLN A 41 12.83 -2.69 -8.87
CA GLN A 41 14.24 -2.33 -8.69
C GLN A 41 14.55 -2.15 -7.19
N PRO A 42 15.84 -2.27 -6.78
CA PRO A 42 16.23 -2.07 -5.40
C PRO A 42 16.19 -0.60 -4.99
N PHE A 43 15.87 -0.37 -3.71
CA PHE A 43 16.10 0.90 -3.02
C PHE A 43 17.39 0.79 -2.20
N ALA A 44 18.17 1.87 -2.15
CA ALA A 44 19.49 1.86 -1.50
C ALA A 44 19.40 1.52 0.00
N ASP A 45 18.42 2.08 0.69
CA ASP A 45 18.30 2.01 2.15
C ASP A 45 17.09 1.16 2.62
N SER A 46 16.31 0.55 1.72
CA SER A 46 15.23 -0.35 2.11
C SER A 46 15.79 -1.67 2.69
N PRO A 47 15.22 -2.17 3.80
CA PRO A 47 15.61 -3.47 4.34
C PRO A 47 15.13 -4.64 3.48
N ALA A 48 14.02 -4.46 2.75
CA ALA A 48 13.43 -5.52 1.95
C ALA A 48 14.25 -5.79 0.69
N PRO A 49 14.37 -7.06 0.25
CA PRO A 49 14.89 -7.37 -1.06
C PRO A 49 14.04 -6.66 -2.14
N PRO A 50 14.56 -6.34 -3.32
CA PRO A 50 13.77 -5.73 -4.37
C PRO A 50 12.67 -6.68 -4.88
N ALA A 51 11.57 -6.14 -5.39
CA ALA A 51 10.69 -6.87 -6.29
C ALA A 51 11.38 -6.99 -7.66
N THR A 52 10.98 -7.99 -8.45
CA THR A 52 11.51 -8.22 -9.79
C THR A 52 10.41 -8.11 -10.85
N PRO A 53 10.77 -7.96 -12.16
CA PRO A 53 9.80 -8.04 -13.23
C PRO A 53 9.00 -9.37 -13.23
N GLU A 54 9.66 -10.48 -12.85
CA GLU A 54 9.01 -11.78 -12.71
C GLU A 54 7.97 -11.80 -11.59
N ASP A 55 8.22 -11.11 -10.48
CA ASP A 55 7.22 -10.93 -9.41
C ASP A 55 5.98 -10.20 -9.93
N LEU A 56 6.16 -9.18 -10.78
CA LEU A 56 5.04 -8.44 -11.38
C LEU A 56 4.30 -9.30 -12.42
N ALA A 57 5.02 -10.09 -13.20
CA ALA A 57 4.45 -11.05 -14.13
C ALA A 57 3.63 -12.13 -13.41
N GLU A 58 4.12 -12.66 -12.27
CA GLU A 58 3.35 -13.58 -11.43
C GLU A 58 2.04 -12.97 -10.94
N THR A 59 2.07 -11.70 -10.52
CA THR A 59 0.82 -11.00 -10.16
C THR A 59 -0.15 -10.94 -11.34
N ALA A 60 0.36 -10.68 -12.55
CA ALA A 60 -0.46 -10.66 -13.75
C ALA A 60 -1.09 -12.03 -14.04
N ASP A 61 -0.33 -13.10 -13.91
CA ASP A 61 -0.83 -14.45 -14.17
C ASP A 61 -1.87 -14.89 -13.14
N LEU A 62 -1.69 -14.53 -11.87
CA LEU A 62 -2.70 -14.77 -10.82
C LEU A 62 -4.02 -14.05 -11.10
N VAL A 63 -4.00 -12.81 -11.59
CA VAL A 63 -5.20 -12.06 -11.96
C VAL A 63 -5.87 -12.65 -13.21
N LYS A 64 -5.08 -13.01 -14.23
CA LYS A 64 -5.60 -13.66 -15.45
C LYS A 64 -6.26 -15.01 -15.16
N ALA A 65 -5.70 -15.78 -14.20
CA ALA A 65 -6.28 -17.06 -13.77
C ALA A 65 -7.68 -16.92 -13.13
N LEU A 66 -8.07 -15.70 -12.77
CA LEU A 66 -9.41 -15.35 -12.27
C LEU A 66 -10.34 -14.81 -13.37
N ASP A 67 -9.98 -14.97 -14.66
CA ASP A 67 -10.69 -14.42 -15.80
C ASP A 67 -10.84 -12.87 -15.73
N ARG A 68 -9.83 -12.18 -15.18
CA ARG A 68 -9.80 -10.71 -15.13
C ARG A 68 -8.66 -10.17 -15.98
N ARG A 69 -8.89 -8.97 -16.52
CA ARG A 69 -7.88 -8.28 -17.33
C ARG A 69 -6.91 -7.56 -16.40
N ILE A 70 -5.66 -7.53 -16.78
CA ILE A 70 -4.62 -6.78 -16.09
C ILE A 70 -3.67 -6.11 -17.08
N VAL A 71 -3.33 -4.85 -16.81
CA VAL A 71 -2.27 -4.10 -17.48
C VAL A 71 -1.18 -3.84 -16.46
N THR A 72 0.06 -4.20 -16.79
CA THR A 72 1.23 -4.01 -15.90
C THR A 72 2.21 -3.00 -16.49
N ALA A 73 2.89 -2.25 -15.63
CA ALA A 73 4.01 -1.41 -16.01
C ALA A 73 5.08 -1.35 -14.91
N GLU A 74 6.36 -1.37 -15.31
CA GLU A 74 7.48 -1.11 -14.41
C GLU A 74 7.66 0.40 -14.28
N VAL A 75 7.25 0.97 -13.13
CA VAL A 75 7.25 2.43 -12.90
C VAL A 75 7.63 2.74 -11.46
N ASP A 76 8.54 3.69 -11.30
CA ASP A 76 8.83 4.31 -10.02
C ASP A 76 7.77 5.38 -9.68
N VAL A 77 7.12 5.27 -8.52
CA VAL A 77 6.13 6.26 -8.07
C VAL A 77 6.71 7.66 -7.85
N ARG A 78 8.04 7.80 -7.83
CA ARG A 78 8.74 9.09 -7.79
C ARG A 78 8.73 9.80 -9.14
N ASP A 79 8.58 9.06 -10.26
CA ASP A 79 8.45 9.61 -11.61
C ASP A 79 6.97 9.82 -11.96
N TYR A 80 6.51 11.06 -11.86
CA TYR A 80 5.10 11.38 -12.12
C TYR A 80 4.69 11.16 -13.58
N ASP A 81 5.56 11.50 -14.53
CA ASP A 81 5.21 11.44 -15.95
C ASP A 81 5.12 9.98 -16.43
N ALA A 82 6.05 9.13 -15.99
CA ALA A 82 5.97 7.70 -16.23
C ALA A 82 4.75 7.07 -15.57
N LEU A 83 4.45 7.45 -14.31
CA LEU A 83 3.29 6.96 -13.57
C LEU A 83 1.98 7.36 -14.26
N LYS A 84 1.87 8.62 -14.68
CA LYS A 84 0.71 9.12 -15.41
C LYS A 84 0.52 8.38 -16.73
N SER A 85 1.59 8.19 -17.50
CA SER A 85 1.57 7.45 -18.76
C SER A 85 1.08 6.01 -18.59
N ALA A 86 1.52 5.32 -17.53
CA ALA A 86 1.08 3.97 -17.21
C ALA A 86 -0.41 3.91 -16.86
N VAL A 87 -0.91 4.87 -16.08
CA VAL A 87 -2.33 4.97 -15.75
C VAL A 87 -3.16 5.28 -16.98
N ASP A 88 -2.76 6.25 -17.80
CA ASP A 88 -3.47 6.61 -19.05
C ASP A 88 -3.60 5.39 -19.98
N SER A 89 -2.51 4.67 -20.21
CA SER A 89 -2.49 3.45 -21.02
C SER A 89 -3.36 2.34 -20.42
N GLY A 90 -3.32 2.15 -19.12
CA GLY A 90 -4.17 1.17 -18.44
C GLY A 90 -5.65 1.50 -18.56
N VAL A 91 -6.02 2.76 -18.38
CA VAL A 91 -7.40 3.24 -18.53
C VAL A 91 -7.90 3.08 -19.96
N GLU A 92 -7.07 3.39 -20.95
CA GLU A 92 -7.41 3.19 -22.37
C GLU A 92 -7.72 1.72 -22.68
N GLN A 93 -6.89 0.80 -22.18
CA GLN A 93 -7.02 -0.63 -22.45
C GLN A 93 -8.19 -1.28 -21.68
N LEU A 94 -8.47 -0.83 -20.45
CA LEU A 94 -9.48 -1.43 -19.59
C LEU A 94 -10.84 -0.71 -19.63
N GLY A 95 -10.88 0.53 -20.17
CA GLY A 95 -12.12 1.27 -20.42
C GLY A 95 -12.55 2.20 -19.28
N GLY A 96 -11.69 2.47 -18.28
CA GLY A 96 -11.98 3.40 -17.19
C GLY A 96 -11.13 3.19 -15.94
N LEU A 97 -11.47 3.96 -14.88
CA LEU A 97 -10.89 3.83 -13.56
C LEU A 97 -11.99 4.09 -12.51
N ASP A 98 -12.03 3.29 -11.46
CA ASP A 98 -13.01 3.39 -10.37
C ASP A 98 -12.36 3.34 -8.99
N ILE A 99 -11.21 2.68 -8.87
CA ILE A 99 -10.53 2.43 -7.60
C ILE A 99 -9.04 2.79 -7.73
N ILE A 100 -8.50 3.51 -6.74
CA ILE A 100 -7.06 3.75 -6.61
C ILE A 100 -6.59 3.17 -5.28
N VAL A 101 -5.58 2.29 -5.32
CA VAL A 101 -4.89 1.78 -4.14
C VAL A 101 -3.44 2.25 -4.19
N ALA A 102 -3.15 3.38 -3.54
CA ALA A 102 -1.80 3.91 -3.42
C ALA A 102 -1.08 3.17 -2.28
N ASN A 103 -0.46 2.04 -2.64
CA ASN A 103 0.12 1.08 -1.71
C ASN A 103 1.65 1.07 -1.72
N ALA A 104 2.30 1.45 -2.83
CA ALA A 104 3.77 1.47 -2.90
C ALA A 104 4.40 2.21 -1.71
N GLY A 105 5.43 1.63 -1.14
CA GLY A 105 6.14 2.21 -0.02
C GLY A 105 7.34 1.37 0.41
N ILE A 106 8.29 2.03 1.06
CA ILE A 106 9.48 1.40 1.63
C ILE A 106 9.40 1.37 3.16
N GLY A 107 10.05 0.36 3.73
CA GLY A 107 10.26 0.24 5.17
C GLY A 107 11.54 0.94 5.61
N THR A 108 11.88 0.79 6.89
CA THR A 108 13.05 1.43 7.48
C THR A 108 13.81 0.47 8.40
N VAL A 109 15.09 0.74 8.60
CA VAL A 109 15.89 0.26 9.72
C VAL A 109 16.11 1.38 10.72
N GLY A 110 16.14 1.05 12.02
CA GLY A 110 16.12 2.05 13.08
C GLY A 110 17.35 2.95 13.15
N THR A 111 17.11 4.27 13.12
CA THR A 111 18.14 5.29 13.36
C THR A 111 17.54 6.44 14.16
N ARG A 112 18.26 6.94 15.19
CA ARG A 112 17.82 8.14 15.90
C ARG A 112 17.67 9.31 14.93
N LEU A 113 16.57 10.05 15.07
CA LEU A 113 16.18 11.10 14.13
C LEU A 113 17.24 12.21 14.00
N ASP A 114 17.90 12.57 15.11
CA ASP A 114 18.98 13.57 15.15
C ASP A 114 20.29 13.12 14.49
N ARG A 115 20.42 11.83 14.16
CA ARG A 115 21.59 11.23 13.51
C ARG A 115 21.30 10.67 12.13
N MET A 116 20.10 10.90 11.64
CA MET A 116 19.64 10.39 10.35
C MET A 116 20.33 11.12 9.20
N LYS A 117 20.81 10.39 8.21
CA LYS A 117 21.39 10.97 6.99
C LYS A 117 20.27 11.58 6.14
N GLU A 118 20.52 12.76 5.57
CA GLU A 118 19.55 13.47 4.73
C GLU A 118 19.04 12.64 3.56
N GLY A 119 19.90 11.84 2.90
CA GLY A 119 19.49 10.96 1.79
C GLY A 119 18.48 9.89 2.21
N ILE A 120 18.64 9.28 3.39
CA ILE A 120 17.69 8.30 3.95
C ILE A 120 16.33 8.96 4.25
N TRP A 121 16.37 10.17 4.83
CA TRP A 121 15.17 10.97 5.07
C TRP A 121 14.47 11.28 3.75
N GLN A 122 15.20 11.80 2.76
CA GLN A 122 14.64 12.23 1.50
C GLN A 122 14.04 11.07 0.70
N GLU A 123 14.74 9.92 0.60
CA GLU A 123 14.20 8.73 -0.07
C GLU A 123 12.87 8.28 0.56
N MET A 124 12.77 8.29 1.90
CA MET A 124 11.55 7.95 2.61
C MET A 124 10.39 8.91 2.26
N ILE A 125 10.66 10.22 2.20
CA ILE A 125 9.65 11.23 1.85
C ILE A 125 9.27 11.15 0.37
N ASP A 126 10.23 10.91 -0.52
CA ASP A 126 9.98 10.83 -1.95
C ASP A 126 9.11 9.62 -2.32
N VAL A 127 9.34 8.49 -1.68
CA VAL A 127 8.57 7.26 -1.96
C VAL A 127 7.25 7.25 -1.20
N ASN A 128 7.25 7.39 0.11
CA ASN A 128 6.06 7.09 0.91
C ASN A 128 4.98 8.17 0.81
N PRO A 129 5.16 9.45 1.21
CA PRO A 129 4.09 10.44 1.04
C PRO A 129 4.04 11.03 -0.38
N SER A 130 5.19 11.36 -1.01
CA SER A 130 5.18 11.97 -2.33
C SER A 130 4.73 11.00 -3.41
N GLY A 131 5.16 9.72 -3.36
CA GLY A 131 4.70 8.67 -4.27
C GLY A 131 3.21 8.38 -4.13
N VAL A 132 2.68 8.37 -2.90
CA VAL A 132 1.23 8.25 -2.64
C VAL A 132 0.46 9.42 -3.26
N TRP A 133 0.92 10.66 -3.03
CA TRP A 133 0.32 11.84 -3.64
C TRP A 133 0.34 11.78 -5.18
N LYS A 134 1.48 11.43 -5.78
CA LYS A 134 1.63 11.29 -7.24
C LYS A 134 0.72 10.20 -7.80
N SER A 135 0.56 9.07 -7.09
CA SER A 135 -0.35 7.99 -7.50
C SER A 135 -1.80 8.46 -7.55
N VAL A 136 -2.26 9.19 -6.53
CA VAL A 136 -3.60 9.77 -6.53
C VAL A 136 -3.74 10.83 -7.62
N LYS A 137 -2.76 11.73 -7.75
CA LYS A 137 -2.74 12.78 -8.77
C LYS A 137 -2.84 12.24 -10.19
N ALA A 138 -2.20 11.10 -10.48
CA ALA A 138 -2.26 10.46 -11.79
C ALA A 138 -3.64 9.86 -12.10
N GLY A 139 -4.32 9.28 -11.10
CA GLY A 139 -5.59 8.60 -11.32
C GLY A 139 -6.84 9.49 -11.20
N VAL A 140 -6.81 10.56 -10.39
CA VAL A 140 -7.97 11.43 -10.14
C VAL A 140 -8.61 11.99 -11.40
N PRO A 141 -7.87 12.46 -12.43
CA PRO A 141 -8.49 12.93 -13.67
C PRO A 141 -9.40 11.91 -14.33
N HIS A 142 -9.04 10.62 -14.28
CA HIS A 142 -9.84 9.53 -14.86
C HIS A 142 -11.09 9.21 -14.03
N LEU A 143 -11.01 9.28 -12.69
CA LEU A 143 -12.19 9.18 -11.82
C LEU A 143 -13.19 10.29 -12.11
N LEU A 144 -12.69 11.55 -12.23
CA LEU A 144 -13.52 12.71 -12.55
C LEU A 144 -14.15 12.59 -13.95
N ALA A 145 -13.37 12.21 -14.95
CA ALA A 145 -13.87 12.02 -16.32
C ALA A 145 -14.91 10.90 -16.41
N GLY A 146 -14.79 9.86 -15.58
CA GLY A 146 -15.76 8.77 -15.50
C GLY A 146 -17.13 9.19 -14.97
N GLY A 147 -17.21 10.23 -14.13
CA GLY A 147 -18.47 10.79 -13.59
C GLY A 147 -19.27 9.83 -12.69
N ARG A 148 -18.68 8.69 -12.29
CA ARG A 148 -19.36 7.66 -11.49
C ARG A 148 -18.96 7.68 -10.01
N GLY A 149 -18.21 8.70 -9.59
CA GLY A 149 -17.53 8.71 -8.29
C GLY A 149 -16.30 7.81 -8.29
N GLY A 150 -15.92 7.31 -7.11
CA GLY A 150 -14.77 6.41 -7.00
C GLY A 150 -14.36 6.12 -5.56
N SER A 151 -13.37 5.27 -5.40
CA SER A 151 -12.78 4.97 -4.10
C SER A 151 -11.25 5.02 -4.16
N ILE A 152 -10.66 5.82 -3.29
CA ILE A 152 -9.21 5.96 -3.14
C ILE A 152 -8.81 5.41 -1.76
N ILE A 153 -7.89 4.45 -1.74
CA ILE A 153 -7.38 3.84 -0.51
C ILE A 153 -5.87 4.06 -0.43
N LEU A 154 -5.43 4.70 0.64
CA LEU A 154 -4.01 4.98 0.88
C LEU A 154 -3.46 4.02 1.93
N THR A 155 -2.36 3.35 1.63
CA THR A 155 -1.69 2.47 2.60
C THR A 155 -0.77 3.30 3.49
N SER A 156 -1.26 3.64 4.70
CA SER A 156 -0.46 4.21 5.76
C SER A 156 0.20 3.11 6.59
N SER A 157 0.11 3.18 7.90
CA SER A 157 0.62 2.23 8.89
C SER A 157 0.06 2.58 10.26
N VAL A 158 0.15 1.70 11.25
CA VAL A 158 0.05 2.08 12.67
C VAL A 158 1.03 3.21 13.02
N ALA A 159 2.17 3.31 12.32
CA ALA A 159 3.12 4.42 12.43
C ALA A 159 2.59 5.76 11.90
N GLY A 160 1.44 5.79 11.26
CA GLY A 160 0.69 7.01 10.92
C GLY A 160 -0.30 7.45 11.99
N LEU A 161 -0.47 6.67 13.07
CA LEU A 161 -1.38 6.92 14.19
C LEU A 161 -0.66 7.01 15.53
N LYS A 162 0.50 6.37 15.66
CA LYS A 162 1.36 6.40 16.85
C LYS A 162 2.82 6.46 16.44
N THR A 163 3.70 6.62 17.42
CA THR A 163 5.14 6.82 17.16
C THR A 163 5.96 5.64 17.67
N TYR A 164 7.12 5.44 17.05
CA TYR A 164 8.11 4.46 17.45
C TYR A 164 9.51 5.11 17.49
N PRO A 165 10.33 4.83 18.50
CA PRO A 165 11.70 5.33 18.53
C PRO A 165 12.48 4.81 17.33
N HIS A 166 13.45 5.59 16.88
CA HIS A 166 14.36 5.28 15.78
C HIS A 166 13.75 5.15 14.38
N THR A 167 12.45 5.41 14.20
CA THR A 167 11.75 5.34 12.91
C THR A 167 11.11 6.66 12.50
N GLY A 168 11.65 7.80 12.97
CA GLY A 168 11.00 9.11 12.86
C GLY A 168 10.67 9.56 11.43
N HIS A 169 11.51 9.25 10.44
CA HIS A 169 11.23 9.55 9.02
C HIS A 169 10.03 8.74 8.50
N TYR A 170 9.92 7.46 8.86
CA TYR A 170 8.79 6.61 8.49
C TYR A 170 7.50 7.06 9.19
N VAL A 171 7.60 7.41 10.48
CA VAL A 171 6.48 7.98 11.25
C VAL A 171 6.00 9.29 10.61
N ALA A 172 6.91 10.22 10.29
CA ALA A 172 6.56 11.47 9.61
C ALA A 172 5.89 11.22 8.25
N ALA A 173 6.45 10.30 7.45
CA ALA A 173 5.91 9.93 6.15
C ALA A 173 4.48 9.36 6.27
N LYS A 174 4.25 8.41 7.19
CA LYS A 174 2.94 7.76 7.35
C LYS A 174 1.89 8.66 8.00
N HIS A 175 2.28 9.60 8.88
CA HIS A 175 1.40 10.69 9.32
C HIS A 175 1.06 11.64 8.17
N GLY A 176 2.03 11.94 7.29
CA GLY A 176 1.81 12.72 6.07
C GLY A 176 0.74 12.09 5.17
N VAL A 177 0.73 10.76 5.01
CA VAL A 177 -0.30 10.04 4.26
C VAL A 177 -1.70 10.24 4.88
N VAL A 178 -1.83 10.30 6.21
CA VAL A 178 -3.12 10.60 6.86
C VAL A 178 -3.57 12.02 6.55
N GLY A 179 -2.64 12.98 6.53
CA GLY A 179 -2.92 14.35 6.10
C GLY A 179 -3.43 14.41 4.66
N LEU A 180 -2.73 13.73 3.73
CA LEU A 180 -3.14 13.62 2.32
C LEU A 180 -4.54 12.99 2.19
N MET A 181 -4.80 11.89 2.89
CA MET A 181 -6.08 11.20 2.88
C MET A 181 -7.23 12.14 3.25
N ARG A 182 -7.09 12.88 4.36
CA ARG A 182 -8.12 13.80 4.83
C ARG A 182 -8.35 14.95 3.87
N THR A 183 -7.27 15.51 3.31
CA THR A 183 -7.36 16.60 2.33
C THR A 183 -8.07 16.15 1.06
N PHE A 184 -7.66 15.03 0.47
CA PHE A 184 -8.33 14.49 -0.70
C PHE A 184 -9.79 14.12 -0.43
N ALA A 185 -10.13 13.62 0.77
CA ALA A 185 -11.53 13.33 1.11
C ALA A 185 -12.41 14.58 1.10
N VAL A 186 -11.87 15.72 1.55
CA VAL A 186 -12.57 17.02 1.51
C VAL A 186 -12.67 17.56 0.08
N GLU A 187 -11.56 17.53 -0.67
CA GLU A 187 -11.50 18.10 -2.02
C GLU A 187 -12.33 17.33 -3.05
N LEU A 188 -12.42 15.99 -2.91
CA LEU A 188 -13.05 15.12 -3.92
C LEU A 188 -14.45 14.64 -3.52
N GLY A 189 -14.90 14.93 -2.31
CA GLY A 189 -16.19 14.47 -1.79
C GLY A 189 -17.40 14.92 -2.60
N ALA A 190 -17.37 16.17 -3.11
CA ALA A 190 -18.45 16.71 -3.95
C ALA A 190 -18.62 15.93 -5.28
N GLN A 191 -17.60 15.20 -5.74
CA GLN A 191 -17.65 14.34 -6.93
C GLN A 191 -17.95 12.88 -6.59
N SER A 192 -18.43 12.60 -5.37
CA SER A 192 -18.71 11.24 -4.89
C SER A 192 -17.47 10.32 -4.89
N ILE A 193 -16.28 10.89 -4.79
CA ILE A 193 -15.03 10.14 -4.65
C ILE A 193 -14.69 10.05 -3.15
N ARG A 194 -14.64 8.83 -2.63
CA ARG A 194 -14.32 8.55 -1.23
C ARG A 194 -12.80 8.34 -1.09
N VAL A 195 -12.22 8.86 -0.04
CA VAL A 195 -10.79 8.69 0.24
C VAL A 195 -10.61 8.23 1.68
N ASN A 196 -9.97 7.07 1.86
CA ASN A 196 -9.71 6.47 3.17
C ASN A 196 -8.27 5.95 3.24
N SER A 197 -7.80 5.63 4.42
CA SER A 197 -6.50 4.96 4.59
C SER A 197 -6.63 3.69 5.42
N VAL A 198 -5.83 2.67 5.07
CA VAL A 198 -5.63 1.47 5.89
C VAL A 198 -4.32 1.61 6.67
N HIS A 199 -4.31 1.09 7.90
CA HIS A 199 -3.20 1.19 8.83
C HIS A 199 -2.77 -0.19 9.32
N PRO A 200 -1.97 -0.90 8.49
CA PRO A 200 -1.43 -2.18 8.89
C PRO A 200 -0.44 -2.06 10.05
N THR A 201 -0.39 -3.10 10.87
CA THR A 201 0.72 -3.41 11.78
C THR A 201 1.77 -4.25 11.05
N HIS A 202 2.44 -5.18 11.75
CA HIS A 202 3.33 -6.16 11.14
C HIS A 202 2.54 -7.06 10.19
N VAL A 203 2.90 -7.07 8.90
CA VAL A 203 2.25 -7.88 7.86
C VAL A 203 3.22 -8.93 7.36
N ASN A 204 2.78 -10.18 7.24
CA ASN A 204 3.55 -11.29 6.70
C ASN A 204 3.88 -11.07 5.21
N THR A 205 4.96 -10.33 4.94
CA THR A 205 5.43 -9.96 3.60
C THR A 205 6.95 -9.86 3.59
N PRO A 206 7.61 -9.83 2.42
CA PRO A 206 9.06 -9.61 2.33
C PRO A 206 9.54 -8.29 2.98
N LEU A 207 8.66 -7.29 3.13
CA LEU A 207 8.98 -6.05 3.83
C LEU A 207 9.25 -6.27 5.32
N LEU A 208 8.55 -7.22 5.95
CA LEU A 208 8.77 -7.63 7.33
C LEU A 208 9.81 -8.74 7.42
N HIS A 209 9.71 -9.76 6.56
CA HIS A 209 10.53 -10.96 6.60
C HIS A 209 11.82 -10.81 5.80
N ASN A 210 12.81 -10.15 6.41
CA ASN A 210 14.15 -10.00 5.89
C ASN A 210 15.18 -9.91 7.02
N GLU A 211 16.43 -10.21 6.72
CA GLU A 211 17.52 -10.29 7.70
C GLU A 211 17.72 -8.99 8.49
N LYS A 212 17.66 -7.81 7.83
CA LYS A 212 17.83 -6.52 8.49
C LYS A 212 16.74 -6.26 9.53
N THR A 213 15.50 -6.63 9.21
CA THR A 213 14.35 -6.53 10.13
C THR A 213 14.51 -7.51 11.30
N TYR A 214 14.89 -8.75 11.06
CA TYR A 214 15.11 -9.73 12.15
C TYR A 214 16.17 -9.23 13.13
N ARG A 215 17.30 -8.73 12.64
CA ARG A 215 18.36 -8.14 13.47
C ARG A 215 17.91 -6.90 14.24
N MET A 216 17.02 -6.11 13.70
CA MET A 216 16.44 -4.95 14.39
C MET A 216 15.58 -5.37 15.59
N PHE A 217 14.79 -6.43 15.45
CA PHE A 217 13.93 -6.95 16.53
C PHE A 217 14.66 -7.85 17.53
N ARG A 218 15.74 -8.52 17.08
CA ARG A 218 16.54 -9.45 17.89
C ARG A 218 18.04 -9.14 17.74
N PRO A 219 18.46 -7.96 18.21
CA PRO A 219 19.89 -7.55 18.16
C PRO A 219 20.78 -8.41 19.09
N ASP A 220 20.18 -9.18 19.98
CA ASP A 220 20.83 -10.12 20.89
C ASP A 220 21.27 -11.43 20.20
N LEU A 221 20.76 -11.73 19.00
CA LEU A 221 21.08 -12.94 18.24
C LEU A 221 21.99 -12.62 17.04
N GLU A 222 22.91 -13.53 16.76
CA GLU A 222 23.82 -13.39 15.61
C GLU A 222 23.09 -13.62 14.27
N ASN A 223 22.21 -14.62 14.20
CA ASN A 223 21.46 -14.98 12.99
C ASN A 223 19.96 -15.22 13.31
N PRO A 224 19.22 -14.17 13.66
CA PRO A 224 17.81 -14.27 14.03
C PRO A 224 16.95 -14.73 12.84
N ARG A 225 15.88 -15.48 13.12
CA ARG A 225 14.91 -16.05 12.19
C ARG A 225 13.51 -15.50 12.49
N PRO A 226 12.52 -15.75 11.61
CA PRO A 226 11.14 -15.35 11.85
C PRO A 226 10.59 -15.80 13.21
N ASP A 227 10.86 -17.05 13.61
CA ASP A 227 10.39 -17.64 14.87
C ASP A 227 10.99 -16.93 16.10
N ASP A 228 12.21 -16.39 15.99
CA ASP A 228 12.83 -15.62 17.04
C ASP A 228 12.21 -14.21 17.18
N MET A 229 11.74 -13.64 16.07
CA MET A 229 11.08 -12.34 16.02
C MET A 229 9.61 -12.41 16.47
N ALA A 230 8.92 -13.51 16.20
CA ALA A 230 7.48 -13.65 16.40
C ALA A 230 7.02 -13.29 17.85
N PRO A 231 7.66 -13.78 18.93
CA PRO A 231 7.27 -13.40 20.30
C PRO A 231 7.41 -11.88 20.56
N VAL A 232 8.44 -11.24 19.97
CA VAL A 232 8.64 -9.78 20.11
C VAL A 232 7.55 -9.03 19.38
N CYS A 233 7.25 -9.40 18.12
CA CYS A 233 6.16 -8.79 17.35
C CYS A 233 4.80 -8.94 18.06
N GLN A 234 4.53 -10.08 18.68
CA GLN A 234 3.29 -10.31 19.43
C GLN A 234 3.12 -9.32 20.60
N THR A 235 4.21 -8.84 21.20
CA THR A 235 4.11 -7.85 22.28
C THR A 235 3.51 -6.51 21.84
N PHE A 236 3.51 -6.22 20.56
CA PHE A 236 2.91 -5.00 19.97
C PHE A 236 1.40 -5.14 19.73
N HIS A 237 0.83 -6.34 19.86
CA HIS A 237 -0.57 -6.61 19.55
C HIS A 237 -1.38 -6.92 20.81
N MET A 238 -2.68 -6.57 20.79
CA MET A 238 -3.63 -7.02 21.80
C MET A 238 -4.10 -8.45 21.53
N LEU A 239 -4.28 -8.80 20.24
CA LEU A 239 -4.59 -10.16 19.84
C LEU A 239 -3.32 -11.03 19.89
N PRO A 240 -3.43 -12.34 20.21
CA PRO A 240 -2.27 -13.24 20.40
C PRO A 240 -1.67 -13.73 19.09
N ILE A 241 -1.30 -12.80 18.20
CA ILE A 241 -0.68 -13.10 16.90
C ILE A 241 0.57 -12.22 16.70
N PRO A 242 1.62 -12.72 16.05
CA PRO A 242 2.83 -11.95 15.80
C PRO A 242 2.69 -10.97 14.61
N TRP A 243 1.86 -11.28 13.64
CA TRP A 243 1.58 -10.47 12.44
C TRP A 243 0.23 -10.86 11.82
N VAL A 244 -0.31 -9.95 11.04
CA VAL A 244 -1.47 -10.20 10.16
C VAL A 244 -1.00 -10.66 8.78
N THR A 245 -1.89 -11.21 7.97
CA THR A 245 -1.60 -11.58 6.58
C THR A 245 -1.82 -10.39 5.64
N ALA A 246 -1.27 -10.46 4.44
CA ALA A 246 -1.57 -9.48 3.39
C ALA A 246 -3.06 -9.52 2.98
N GLU A 247 -3.69 -10.70 3.08
CA GLU A 247 -5.11 -10.88 2.78
C GLU A 247 -6.01 -10.15 3.80
N ASP A 248 -5.64 -10.11 5.09
CA ASP A 248 -6.39 -9.35 6.10
C ASP A 248 -6.47 -7.86 5.71
N ILE A 249 -5.37 -7.30 5.23
CA ILE A 249 -5.35 -5.92 4.73
C ILE A 249 -6.17 -5.80 3.43
N SER A 250 -6.06 -6.78 2.54
CA SER A 250 -6.79 -6.77 1.27
C SER A 250 -8.31 -6.86 1.46
N ASN A 251 -8.78 -7.55 2.50
CA ASN A 251 -10.20 -7.59 2.85
C ASN A 251 -10.71 -6.21 3.31
N ALA A 252 -9.90 -5.44 4.06
CA ALA A 252 -10.24 -4.07 4.42
C ALA A 252 -10.21 -3.13 3.19
N VAL A 253 -9.23 -3.29 2.28
CA VAL A 253 -9.18 -2.56 1.01
C VAL A 253 -10.41 -2.86 0.16
N LEU A 254 -10.79 -4.12 0.01
CA LEU A 254 -12.00 -4.52 -0.72
C LEU A 254 -13.27 -3.91 -0.12
N PHE A 255 -13.42 -3.94 1.21
CA PHE A 255 -14.54 -3.30 1.88
C PHE A 255 -14.61 -1.81 1.55
N LEU A 256 -13.49 -1.08 1.70
CA LEU A 256 -13.44 0.35 1.39
C LEU A 256 -13.64 0.66 -0.11
N ALA A 257 -13.25 -0.25 -1.01
CA ALA A 257 -13.43 -0.12 -2.45
C ALA A 257 -14.88 -0.38 -2.89
N SER A 258 -15.61 -1.18 -2.14
CA SER A 258 -16.98 -1.60 -2.48
C SER A 258 -18.05 -0.58 -2.09
N ASP A 259 -19.28 -0.80 -2.56
CA ASP A 259 -20.44 0.03 -2.24
C ASP A 259 -20.93 -0.19 -0.78
N GLU A 260 -20.43 -1.21 -0.10
CA GLU A 260 -20.69 -1.40 1.35
C GLU A 260 -20.13 -0.22 2.16
N ALA A 261 -19.06 0.42 1.69
CA ALA A 261 -18.44 1.60 2.30
C ALA A 261 -18.91 2.94 1.66
N ARG A 262 -20.06 2.97 0.95
CA ARG A 262 -20.51 4.14 0.16
C ARG A 262 -20.60 5.46 0.92
N TYR A 263 -20.71 5.43 2.23
CA TYR A 263 -20.76 6.62 3.08
C TYR A 263 -19.57 6.73 4.03
N ILE A 264 -18.46 6.03 3.74
CA ILE A 264 -17.23 6.07 4.53
C ILE A 264 -16.17 6.82 3.73
N THR A 265 -15.78 8.00 4.21
CA THR A 265 -14.69 8.83 3.65
C THR A 265 -13.96 9.57 4.78
N GLY A 266 -12.67 9.83 4.61
CA GLY A 266 -11.84 10.52 5.61
C GLY A 266 -11.47 9.65 6.81
N VAL A 267 -11.63 8.32 6.73
CA VAL A 267 -11.39 7.39 7.84
C VAL A 267 -9.99 6.77 7.74
N ALA A 268 -9.29 6.78 8.87
CA ALA A 268 -8.12 5.97 9.11
C ALA A 268 -8.55 4.63 9.72
N LEU A 269 -8.47 3.53 8.95
CA LEU A 269 -8.93 2.20 9.36
C LEU A 269 -7.75 1.32 9.79
N PRO A 270 -7.52 1.09 11.10
CA PRO A 270 -6.49 0.15 11.55
C PRO A 270 -6.86 -1.30 11.21
N VAL A 271 -5.89 -2.05 10.70
CA VAL A 271 -5.92 -3.51 10.57
C VAL A 271 -4.67 -4.03 11.28
N ASP A 272 -4.71 -3.99 12.61
CA ASP A 272 -3.51 -3.89 13.43
C ASP A 272 -3.47 -4.83 14.65
N ALA A 273 -4.43 -5.75 14.76
CA ALA A 273 -4.56 -6.64 15.92
C ALA A 273 -4.58 -5.88 17.27
N GLY A 274 -5.09 -4.63 17.26
CA GLY A 274 -5.16 -3.77 18.43
C GLY A 274 -3.83 -3.10 18.80
N SER A 275 -2.88 -3.02 17.89
CA SER A 275 -1.56 -2.41 18.14
C SER A 275 -1.66 -0.94 18.56
N CYS A 276 -2.62 -0.19 18.05
CA CYS A 276 -2.84 1.21 18.42
C CYS A 276 -3.37 1.41 19.84
N LEU A 277 -3.76 0.35 20.54
CA LEU A 277 -4.25 0.39 21.94
C LEU A 277 -3.13 0.18 22.97
N LYS A 278 -1.89 -0.11 22.52
CA LYS A 278 -0.71 -0.35 23.38
C LYS A 278 0.25 0.81 23.42
#